data_3e5286059019a7c3669f5bac8396e478
#
_entry.id   3e5286059019a7c3669f5bac8396e478
#
_cell.length_a   1.000
_cell.length_b   1.000
_cell.length_c   1.000
_cell.angle_alpha   90.00
_cell.angle_beta   90.00
_cell.angle_gamma   90.00
#
_symmetry.space_group_name_H-M   'P 1'
#
loop_
_entity.id
_entity.type
_entity.pdbx_description
1 polymer ?
#
loop_
_entity_poly.entity_id
_entity_poly.type
_entity_poly.pdbx_seq_one_letter_code
_entity_poly.pdbx_strand_id
1 'polypeptide(L)'
;EEIARVRNLKELQNILFAVPAESFLYHISRNHVSRWLYSRAMFPVAEFLKPITWNSLQDVDAHRRIIFEAIVKYRKMKNQGVVAVFKRDRFDRYSNFARIGDGSLGGKGRGLAFIDNMVKRHPEFEEFENARVAIPKTVVLCTDVFDEFMDGNNLYLSLIHISEPTRH
;
A
#
# COMPACT_ATOMS: atom_id res chain seq x y z
N GLU A 1 12.52 -10.57 -28.77
CA GLU A 1 11.86 -11.48 -27.81
C GLU A 1 11.19 -10.67 -26.70
N GLU A 2 9.89 -10.94 -26.40
CA GLU A 2 9.18 -10.27 -25.30
C GLU A 2 9.64 -10.90 -23.97
N ILE A 3 10.28 -10.11 -23.10
CA ILE A 3 10.78 -10.58 -21.80
C ILE A 3 9.65 -10.60 -20.78
N ALA A 4 8.84 -9.53 -20.75
CA ALA A 4 7.71 -9.41 -19.87
C ALA A 4 6.76 -8.29 -20.29
N ARG A 5 5.52 -8.40 -19.83
CA ARG A 5 4.48 -7.39 -20.07
C ARG A 5 4.02 -6.80 -18.75
N VAL A 6 4.04 -5.48 -18.65
CA VAL A 6 3.69 -4.71 -17.46
C VAL A 6 2.39 -3.94 -17.71
N ARG A 7 1.39 -4.15 -16.85
CA ARG A 7 0.07 -3.53 -16.97
C ARG A 7 -0.19 -2.45 -15.91
N ASN A 8 0.50 -2.52 -14.78
CA ASN A 8 0.32 -1.60 -13.64
C ASN A 8 1.62 -1.39 -12.88
N LEU A 9 1.62 -0.41 -11.94
CA LEU A 9 2.81 -0.06 -11.15
C LEU A 9 3.33 -1.20 -10.27
N LYS A 10 2.44 -2.06 -9.75
CA LYS A 10 2.85 -3.19 -8.92
C LYS A 10 3.64 -4.20 -9.74
N GLU A 11 3.18 -4.49 -10.95
CA GLU A 11 3.90 -5.38 -11.89
C GLU A 11 5.24 -4.77 -12.31
N LEU A 12 5.29 -3.46 -12.64
CA LEU A 12 6.53 -2.77 -12.95
C LEU A 12 7.52 -2.88 -11.79
N GLN A 13 7.08 -2.58 -10.58
CA GLN A 13 7.90 -2.67 -9.38
C GLN A 13 8.49 -4.06 -9.15
N ASN A 14 7.68 -5.10 -9.36
CA ASN A 14 8.11 -6.49 -9.13
C ASN A 14 9.14 -6.97 -10.16
N ILE A 15 9.08 -6.47 -11.38
CA ILE A 15 9.94 -6.93 -12.47
C ILE A 15 11.24 -6.14 -12.59
N LEU A 16 11.35 -4.96 -11.97
CA LEU A 16 12.49 -4.06 -12.13
C LEU A 16 13.86 -4.74 -11.95
N PHE A 17 13.98 -5.64 -10.97
CA PHE A 17 15.23 -6.35 -10.67
C PHE A 17 15.39 -7.66 -11.44
N ALA A 18 14.35 -8.15 -12.09
CA ALA A 18 14.37 -9.39 -12.86
C ALA A 18 14.66 -9.17 -14.35
N VAL A 19 14.41 -7.96 -14.88
CA VAL A 19 14.69 -7.63 -16.29
C VAL A 19 16.19 -7.59 -16.54
N PRO A 20 16.70 -8.19 -17.64
CA PRO A 20 18.11 -8.08 -18.01
C PRO A 20 18.58 -6.61 -18.09
N ALA A 21 19.83 -6.36 -17.67
CA ALA A 21 20.40 -5.01 -17.57
C ALA A 21 20.33 -4.23 -18.90
N GLU A 22 20.66 -4.89 -20.01
CA GLU A 22 20.63 -4.28 -21.35
C GLU A 22 19.22 -3.82 -21.75
N SER A 23 18.22 -4.67 -21.51
CA SER A 23 16.81 -4.35 -21.80
C SER A 23 16.34 -3.21 -20.90
N PHE A 24 16.68 -3.25 -19.61
CA PHE A 24 16.35 -2.18 -18.68
C PHE A 24 16.93 -0.83 -19.13
N LEU A 25 18.24 -0.78 -19.41
CA LEU A 25 18.93 0.43 -19.89
C LEU A 25 18.37 0.94 -21.22
N TYR A 26 18.05 0.03 -22.15
CA TYR A 26 17.43 0.40 -23.42
C TYR A 26 16.13 1.18 -23.21
N HIS A 27 15.30 0.75 -22.26
CA HIS A 27 14.01 1.39 -21.99
C HIS A 27 14.13 2.69 -21.20
N ILE A 28 15.02 2.75 -20.19
CA ILE A 28 15.16 3.97 -19.38
C ILE A 28 15.87 5.09 -20.13
N SER A 29 16.94 4.80 -20.88
CA SER A 29 17.69 5.79 -21.66
C SER A 29 16.84 6.48 -22.73
N ARG A 30 15.78 5.83 -23.20
CA ARG A 30 14.81 6.39 -24.16
C ARG A 30 13.56 6.96 -23.52
N ASN A 31 13.55 7.11 -22.20
CA ASN A 31 12.40 7.60 -21.44
C ASN A 31 11.09 6.80 -21.65
N HIS A 32 11.19 5.51 -22.03
CA HIS A 32 9.99 4.69 -22.22
C HIS A 32 9.19 4.52 -20.95
N VAL A 33 9.86 4.38 -19.80
CA VAL A 33 9.21 4.27 -18.48
C VAL A 33 8.45 5.54 -18.14
N SER A 34 9.08 6.73 -18.29
CA SER A 34 8.41 8.01 -18.04
C SER A 34 7.22 8.23 -18.97
N ARG A 35 7.36 7.93 -20.27
CA ARG A 35 6.26 8.02 -21.24
C ARG A 35 5.09 7.09 -20.90
N TRP A 36 5.40 5.86 -20.49
CA TRP A 36 4.39 4.90 -20.06
C TRP A 36 3.65 5.38 -18.80
N LEU A 37 4.35 5.99 -17.85
CA LEU A 37 3.75 6.60 -16.66
C LEU A 37 2.85 7.80 -17.02
N TYR A 38 3.29 8.66 -17.96
CA TYR A 38 2.47 9.76 -18.48
C TYR A 38 1.17 9.27 -19.12
N SER A 39 1.24 8.23 -19.98
CA SER A 39 0.06 7.69 -20.63
C SER A 39 -0.99 7.12 -19.66
N ARG A 40 -0.62 6.92 -18.40
CA ARG A 40 -1.46 6.43 -17.29
C ARG A 40 -1.80 7.50 -16.26
N ALA A 41 -1.58 8.77 -16.56
CA ALA A 41 -1.80 9.91 -15.69
C ALA A 41 -1.05 9.84 -14.34
N MET A 42 0.10 9.15 -14.31
CA MET A 42 0.97 9.04 -13.13
C MET A 42 2.03 10.15 -13.16
N PHE A 43 1.58 11.39 -13.32
CA PHE A 43 2.43 12.56 -13.59
C PHE A 43 3.54 12.76 -12.55
N PRO A 44 3.31 12.69 -11.22
CA PRO A 44 4.38 12.97 -10.25
C PRO A 44 5.60 12.06 -10.40
N VAL A 45 5.40 10.76 -10.66
CA VAL A 45 6.50 9.82 -10.89
C VAL A 45 7.15 10.03 -12.26
N ALA A 46 6.33 10.27 -13.27
CA ALA A 46 6.81 10.52 -14.62
C ALA A 46 7.70 11.77 -14.70
N GLU A 47 7.28 12.88 -14.07
CA GLU A 47 8.04 14.13 -13.97
C GLU A 47 9.35 13.95 -13.20
N PHE A 48 9.31 13.19 -12.09
CA PHE A 48 10.50 12.89 -11.30
C PHE A 48 11.54 12.10 -12.10
N LEU A 49 11.12 11.10 -12.88
CA LEU A 49 12.02 10.22 -13.63
C LEU A 49 12.52 10.82 -14.95
N LYS A 50 11.75 11.70 -15.57
CA LYS A 50 12.03 12.26 -16.90
C LYS A 50 13.39 12.99 -17.02
N PRO A 51 13.81 13.84 -16.07
CA PRO A 51 15.07 14.59 -16.18
C PRO A 51 16.31 13.76 -15.85
N ILE A 52 16.14 12.54 -15.34
CA ILE A 52 17.29 11.73 -14.90
C ILE A 52 18.03 11.20 -16.11
N THR A 53 19.35 11.42 -16.14
CA THR A 53 20.23 10.91 -17.18
C THR A 53 20.72 9.51 -16.81
N TRP A 54 20.42 8.55 -17.65
CA TRP A 54 20.69 7.12 -17.41
C TRP A 54 21.86 6.67 -18.30
N ASN A 55 23.10 6.90 -17.87
CA ASN A 55 24.24 6.82 -18.78
C ASN A 55 25.21 5.65 -18.56
N SER A 56 25.03 4.80 -17.55
CA SER A 56 26.05 3.82 -17.20
C SER A 56 25.50 2.43 -16.90
N LEU A 57 26.08 1.41 -17.56
CA LEU A 57 25.90 0.01 -17.22
C LEU A 57 26.41 -0.34 -15.81
N GLN A 58 27.37 0.45 -15.29
CA GLN A 58 27.97 0.20 -13.97
C GLN A 58 27.00 0.51 -12.81
N ASP A 59 25.98 1.34 -13.06
CA ASP A 59 25.03 1.80 -12.05
C ASP A 59 23.61 1.27 -12.24
N VAL A 60 23.42 0.16 -12.99
CA VAL A 60 22.08 -0.38 -13.31
C VAL A 60 21.24 -0.61 -12.06
N ASP A 61 21.83 -1.17 -11.00
CA ASP A 61 21.10 -1.46 -9.78
C ASP A 61 20.77 -0.19 -8.98
N ALA A 62 21.61 0.84 -9.05
CA ALA A 62 21.29 2.15 -8.50
C ALA A 62 20.11 2.79 -9.26
N HIS A 63 20.10 2.72 -10.59
CA HIS A 63 18.99 3.19 -11.42
C HIS A 63 17.68 2.44 -11.11
N ARG A 64 17.75 1.12 -10.95
CA ARG A 64 16.59 0.30 -10.53
C ARG A 64 16.04 0.75 -9.18
N ARG A 65 16.92 1.02 -8.21
CA ARG A 65 16.51 1.50 -6.87
C ARG A 65 15.82 2.85 -6.95
N ILE A 66 16.34 3.80 -7.73
CA ILE A 66 15.72 5.12 -7.90
C ILE A 66 14.27 4.97 -8.42
N ILE A 67 14.08 4.16 -9.46
CA ILE A 67 12.74 3.93 -10.03
C ILE A 67 11.85 3.20 -9.02
N PHE A 68 12.39 2.19 -8.34
CA PHE A 68 11.67 1.42 -7.32
C PHE A 68 11.19 2.32 -6.18
N GLU A 69 12.06 3.15 -5.62
CA GLU A 69 11.75 4.08 -4.53
C GLU A 69 10.73 5.13 -4.94
N ALA A 70 10.85 5.69 -6.14
CA ALA A 70 9.87 6.62 -6.69
C ALA A 70 8.48 5.99 -6.82
N ILE A 71 8.41 4.75 -7.32
CA ILE A 71 7.16 4.00 -7.42
C ILE A 71 6.58 3.71 -6.03
N VAL A 72 7.41 3.26 -5.08
CA VAL A 72 6.97 2.98 -3.70
C VAL A 72 6.43 4.24 -3.04
N LYS A 73 7.14 5.36 -3.15
CA LYS A 73 6.71 6.66 -2.59
C LYS A 73 5.36 7.09 -3.18
N TYR A 74 5.20 7.00 -4.49
CA TYR A 74 3.95 7.34 -5.16
C TYR A 74 2.79 6.43 -4.73
N ARG A 75 3.01 5.12 -4.66
CA ARG A 75 2.00 4.17 -4.22
C ARG A 75 1.58 4.39 -2.77
N LYS A 76 2.54 4.66 -1.87
CA LYS A 76 2.25 5.06 -0.49
C LYS A 76 1.39 6.32 -0.43
N MET A 77 1.74 7.33 -1.21
CA MET A 77 0.98 8.58 -1.30
C MET A 77 -0.46 8.35 -1.80
N LYS A 78 -0.62 7.55 -2.85
CA LYS A 78 -1.96 7.22 -3.42
C LYS A 78 -2.82 6.39 -2.46
N ASN A 79 -2.20 5.56 -1.62
CA ASN A 79 -2.91 4.74 -0.64
C ASN A 79 -3.17 5.46 0.69
N GLN A 80 -2.81 6.74 0.81
CA GLN A 80 -3.10 7.53 2.01
C GLN A 80 -4.61 7.68 2.21
N GLY A 81 -5.09 7.31 3.40
CA GLY A 81 -6.49 7.40 3.78
C GLY A 81 -7.41 6.38 3.11
N VAL A 82 -6.88 5.46 2.30
CA VAL A 82 -7.66 4.39 1.68
C VAL A 82 -7.65 3.15 2.56
N VAL A 83 -8.83 2.73 3.01
CA VAL A 83 -9.02 1.42 3.65
C VAL A 83 -9.31 0.40 2.56
N ALA A 84 -8.29 -0.31 2.12
CA ALA A 84 -8.41 -1.31 1.05
C ALA A 84 -9.12 -2.57 1.55
N VAL A 85 -9.90 -3.22 0.69
CA VAL A 85 -10.42 -4.56 0.98
C VAL A 85 -9.26 -5.55 0.97
N PHE A 86 -9.09 -6.30 2.05
CA PHE A 86 -8.07 -7.34 2.14
C PHE A 86 -8.40 -8.51 1.21
N LYS A 87 -7.51 -8.77 0.27
CA LYS A 87 -7.53 -9.98 -0.56
C LYS A 87 -6.15 -10.60 -0.53
N ARG A 88 -6.06 -11.88 -0.18
CA ARG A 88 -4.78 -12.59 0.00
C ARG A 88 -3.91 -12.54 -1.26
N ASP A 89 -4.50 -12.73 -2.43
CA ASP A 89 -3.85 -12.70 -3.75
C ASP A 89 -3.43 -11.30 -4.20
N ARG A 90 -4.08 -10.27 -3.68
CA ARG A 90 -3.88 -8.86 -4.06
C ARG A 90 -3.39 -7.98 -2.93
N PHE A 91 -2.96 -8.58 -1.82
CA PHE A 91 -2.45 -7.80 -0.69
C PHE A 91 -1.24 -6.96 -1.10
N ASP A 92 -1.35 -5.66 -0.88
CA ASP A 92 -0.26 -4.73 -1.11
C ASP A 92 0.53 -4.53 0.19
N ARG A 93 1.81 -4.98 0.19
CA ARG A 93 2.70 -4.82 1.35
C ARG A 93 2.93 -3.36 1.76
N TYR A 94 2.63 -2.41 0.88
CA TYR A 94 2.74 -0.97 1.15
C TYR A 94 1.44 -0.34 1.64
N SER A 95 0.34 -1.08 1.69
CA SER A 95 -0.88 -0.67 2.37
C SER A 95 -0.74 -0.92 3.87
N ASN A 96 -1.00 0.10 4.68
CA ASN A 96 -0.93 -0.02 6.13
C ASN A 96 -2.29 -0.38 6.74
N PHE A 97 -3.38 -0.18 6.00
CA PHE A 97 -4.72 -0.37 6.53
C PHE A 97 -5.58 -1.17 5.54
N ALA A 98 -6.19 -2.24 6.01
CA ALA A 98 -7.10 -3.06 5.22
C ALA A 98 -8.33 -3.47 6.04
N ARG A 99 -9.42 -3.83 5.36
CA ARG A 99 -10.64 -4.37 5.97
C ARG A 99 -10.99 -5.74 5.40
N ILE A 100 -11.57 -6.58 6.21
CA ILE A 100 -12.23 -7.83 5.82
C ILE A 100 -13.71 -7.66 6.12
N GLY A 101 -14.54 -7.94 5.11
CA GLY A 101 -15.99 -7.71 5.15
C GLY A 101 -16.41 -6.39 4.48
N ASP A 102 -17.70 -6.22 4.33
CA ASP A 102 -18.35 -5.07 3.69
C ASP A 102 -19.15 -4.19 4.66
N GLY A 103 -19.28 -4.63 5.90
CA GLY A 103 -19.94 -3.91 6.97
C GLY A 103 -19.15 -2.69 7.49
N SER A 104 -19.54 -2.20 8.66
CA SER A 104 -18.88 -1.06 9.30
C SER A 104 -17.53 -1.44 9.90
N LEU A 105 -16.55 -0.51 9.82
CA LEU A 105 -15.26 -0.65 10.50
C LEU A 105 -15.33 -0.54 12.03
N GLY A 106 -16.48 -0.11 12.56
CA GLY A 106 -16.59 0.27 13.97
C GLY A 106 -15.83 1.54 14.32
N GLY A 107 -16.02 2.03 15.56
CA GLY A 107 -15.42 3.29 16.03
C GLY A 107 -13.89 3.24 16.11
N LYS A 108 -13.33 2.15 16.65
CA LYS A 108 -11.88 1.97 16.78
C LYS A 108 -11.18 1.91 15.42
N GLY A 109 -11.74 1.12 14.49
CA GLY A 109 -11.19 1.00 13.13
C GLY A 109 -11.19 2.33 12.38
N ARG A 110 -12.27 3.10 12.45
CA ARG A 110 -12.37 4.44 11.87
C ARG A 110 -11.38 5.43 12.49
N GLY A 111 -11.28 5.42 13.83
CA GLY A 111 -10.34 6.27 14.56
C GLY A 111 -8.88 5.99 14.17
N LEU A 112 -8.46 4.73 14.12
CA LEU A 112 -7.11 4.36 13.70
C LEU A 112 -6.82 4.74 12.24
N ALA A 113 -7.77 4.54 11.32
CA ALA A 113 -7.61 4.95 9.92
C ALA A 113 -7.48 6.46 9.78
N PHE A 114 -8.22 7.23 10.58
CA PHE A 114 -8.12 8.68 10.63
C PHE A 114 -6.75 9.13 11.15
N ILE A 115 -6.26 8.55 12.24
CA ILE A 115 -4.95 8.86 12.81
C ILE A 115 -3.82 8.50 11.84
N ASP A 116 -3.90 7.33 11.16
CA ASP A 116 -2.91 6.93 10.14
C ASP A 116 -2.82 7.98 9.02
N ASN A 117 -3.96 8.50 8.57
CA ASN A 117 -4.01 9.56 7.57
C ASN A 117 -3.45 10.89 8.10
N MET A 118 -3.76 11.25 9.35
CA MET A 118 -3.20 12.46 9.99
C MET A 118 -1.67 12.38 10.09
N VAL A 119 -1.14 11.30 10.66
CA VAL A 119 0.31 11.11 10.82
C VAL A 119 1.03 11.23 9.48
N LYS A 120 0.48 10.63 8.43
CA LYS A 120 1.08 10.67 7.08
C LYS A 120 1.02 12.05 6.40
N ARG A 121 0.08 12.92 6.80
CA ARG A 121 -0.05 14.28 6.25
C ARG A 121 0.82 15.30 6.96
N HIS A 122 1.35 14.96 8.11
CA HIS A 122 2.11 15.84 8.98
C HIS A 122 3.56 15.36 9.07
N PRO A 123 4.48 15.87 8.19
CA PRO A 123 5.88 15.46 8.17
C PRO A 123 6.60 15.68 9.49
N GLU A 124 6.13 16.66 10.29
CA GLU A 124 6.66 16.97 11.63
C GLU A 124 6.65 15.79 12.59
N PHE A 125 5.81 14.79 12.38
CA PHE A 125 5.83 13.54 13.14
C PHE A 125 6.98 12.59 12.78
N GLU A 126 7.71 12.87 11.69
CA GLU A 126 8.89 12.11 11.27
C GLU A 126 10.21 12.75 11.74
N GLU A 127 10.16 13.97 12.32
CA GLU A 127 11.33 14.77 12.70
C GLU A 127 11.90 14.46 14.09
N PHE A 128 11.38 13.48 14.81
CA PHE A 128 11.91 13.09 16.11
C PHE A 128 13.16 12.21 15.97
N GLU A 129 14.31 12.67 16.47
CA GLU A 129 15.60 11.96 16.34
C GLU A 129 15.58 10.53 16.90
N ASN A 130 14.83 10.29 17.98
CA ASN A 130 14.83 9.00 18.69
C ASN A 130 13.45 8.35 18.79
N ALA A 131 12.43 8.87 18.08
CA ALA A 131 11.09 8.35 18.13
C ALA A 131 10.44 8.40 16.75
N ARG A 132 9.67 7.36 16.44
CA ARG A 132 8.86 7.31 15.22
C ARG A 132 7.39 7.17 15.57
N VAL A 133 6.58 8.12 15.14
CA VAL A 133 5.12 8.02 15.24
C VAL A 133 4.60 7.24 14.03
N ALA A 134 4.04 6.07 14.27
CA ALA A 134 3.49 5.25 13.19
C ALA A 134 2.31 4.41 13.69
N ILE A 135 1.34 4.20 12.81
CA ILE A 135 0.30 3.19 13.03
C ILE A 135 0.82 1.86 12.48
N PRO A 136 0.77 0.77 13.25
CA PRO A 136 1.17 -0.55 12.75
C PRO A 136 0.26 -0.99 11.61
N LYS A 137 0.73 -1.95 10.81
CA LYS A 137 -0.14 -2.56 9.80
C LYS A 137 -1.36 -3.18 10.47
N THR A 138 -2.52 -2.73 10.03
CA THR A 138 -3.80 -3.05 10.67
C THR A 138 -4.75 -3.68 9.66
N VAL A 139 -5.36 -4.79 10.04
CA VAL A 139 -6.49 -5.39 9.33
C VAL A 139 -7.68 -5.35 10.28
N VAL A 140 -8.77 -4.73 9.83
CA VAL A 140 -10.01 -4.59 10.61
C VAL A 140 -11.03 -5.60 10.09
N LEU A 141 -11.58 -6.40 11.00
CA LEU A 141 -12.78 -7.19 10.72
C LEU A 141 -13.99 -6.26 10.81
N CYS A 142 -14.78 -6.18 9.74
CA CYS A 142 -15.99 -5.38 9.72
C CYS A 142 -17.12 -6.05 10.55
N THR A 143 -18.15 -5.29 10.86
CA THR A 143 -19.26 -5.76 11.72
C THR A 143 -19.99 -6.98 11.16
N ASP A 144 -20.15 -7.07 9.86
CA ASP A 144 -20.74 -8.23 9.18
C ASP A 144 -19.98 -9.54 9.44
N VAL A 145 -18.63 -9.49 9.44
CA VAL A 145 -17.79 -10.65 9.77
C VAL A 145 -17.94 -11.06 11.24
N PHE A 146 -18.08 -10.07 12.14
CA PHE A 146 -18.34 -10.32 13.54
C PHE A 146 -19.72 -10.96 13.74
N ASP A 147 -20.74 -10.43 13.08
CA ASP A 147 -22.10 -10.97 13.14
C ASP A 147 -22.17 -12.40 12.61
N GLU A 148 -21.52 -12.68 11.46
CA GLU A 148 -21.42 -14.03 10.89
C GLU A 148 -20.73 -15.01 11.85
N PHE A 149 -19.67 -14.57 12.53
CA PHE A 149 -18.98 -15.38 13.54
C PHE A 149 -19.89 -15.67 14.74
N MET A 150 -20.61 -14.68 15.24
CA MET A 150 -21.52 -14.81 16.38
C MET A 150 -22.69 -15.72 16.06
N ASP A 151 -23.32 -15.55 14.90
CA ASP A 151 -24.45 -16.38 14.43
C ASP A 151 -24.00 -17.81 14.16
N GLY A 152 -22.89 -17.99 13.43
CA GLY A 152 -22.39 -19.33 13.07
C GLY A 152 -21.96 -20.18 14.26
N ASN A 153 -21.69 -19.56 15.41
CA ASN A 153 -21.31 -20.25 16.65
C ASN A 153 -22.39 -20.17 17.75
N ASN A 154 -23.57 -19.63 17.48
CA ASN A 154 -24.67 -19.42 18.44
C ASN A 154 -24.23 -18.64 19.70
N LEU A 155 -23.34 -17.66 19.57
CA LEU A 155 -22.72 -16.96 20.70
C LEU A 155 -23.55 -15.79 21.23
N TYR A 156 -24.56 -15.31 20.50
CA TYR A 156 -25.44 -14.24 20.97
C TYR A 156 -26.18 -14.61 22.25
N LEU A 157 -26.63 -15.86 22.38
CA LEU A 157 -27.28 -16.35 23.61
C LEU A 157 -26.31 -16.31 24.80
N SER A 158 -25.07 -16.66 24.63
CA SER A 158 -24.04 -16.58 25.68
C SER A 158 -23.77 -15.14 26.15
N LEU A 159 -23.76 -14.15 25.22
CA LEU A 159 -23.58 -12.75 25.57
C LEU A 159 -24.71 -12.19 26.43
N ILE A 160 -25.97 -12.60 26.17
CA ILE A 160 -27.13 -12.18 26.96
C ILE A 160 -26.99 -12.70 28.39
N HIS A 161 -26.55 -13.94 28.59
CA HIS A 161 -26.35 -14.53 29.91
C HIS A 161 -25.18 -13.92 30.71
N ILE A 162 -24.15 -13.40 30.03
CA ILE A 162 -23.00 -12.73 30.69
C ILE A 162 -23.38 -11.31 31.15
N SER A 163 -24.32 -10.66 30.48
CA SER A 163 -24.73 -9.28 30.77
C SER A 163 -25.84 -9.14 31.80
N GLU A 164 -26.45 -10.24 32.27
CA GLU A 164 -27.39 -10.16 33.40
C GLU A 164 -26.62 -10.01 34.71
N PRO A 165 -26.76 -8.86 35.43
CA PRO A 165 -26.20 -8.75 36.77
C PRO A 165 -26.89 -9.75 37.67
N THR A 166 -26.13 -10.68 38.25
CA THR A 166 -26.60 -11.54 39.35
C THR A 166 -27.14 -10.63 40.46
N ARG A 167 -28.46 -10.47 40.53
CA ARG A 167 -29.12 -9.91 41.69
C ARG A 167 -28.99 -10.91 42.84
N HIS A 168 -28.08 -10.63 43.76
CA HIS A 168 -28.06 -11.19 45.09
C HIS A 168 -28.86 -10.29 46.03
#